data_04d721a35f2f4a725893eb73aa9f8255
#
_entry.id   04d721a35f2f4a725893eb73aa9f8255
#
_cell.length_a   1.000
_cell.length_b   1.000
_cell.length_c   1.000
_cell.angle_alpha   90.00
_cell.angle_beta   90.00
_cell.angle_gamma   90.00
#
_symmetry.space_group_name_H-M   'P 1'
#
loop_
_entity.id
_entity.type
_entity.pdbx_description
1 polymer ?
#
loop_
_entity_poly.entity_id
_entity_poly.type
_entity_poly.pdbx_seq_one_letter_code
_entity_poly.pdbx_strand_id
1 'polypeptide(L)'
;EDVIRNFRMQADGLIRYQGANGLWHQLLDKEDSYEEITGTAMFVFGIARGVKQGWLHPDYIYVAWEGLKGMFTKITPEGDVTAICAGTGIMPALSFYYNRPQWKNDPMGEGPVLRALVEMIDAPKYTEIKAEQQYDKIK
;
A
#
# COMPACT_ATOMS: atom_id res chain seq x y z
N GLU A 1 14.56 -10.14 16.72
CA GLU A 1 13.35 -11.00 16.72
C GLU A 1 12.06 -10.20 16.87
N ASP A 2 11.97 -9.26 17.79
CA ASP A 2 10.76 -8.47 18.06
C ASP A 2 10.36 -7.55 16.90
N VAL A 3 11.32 -6.96 16.18
CA VAL A 3 11.03 -6.09 15.04
C VAL A 3 10.35 -6.87 13.91
N ILE A 4 10.85 -8.06 13.59
CA ILE A 4 10.25 -8.92 12.55
C ILE A 4 8.85 -9.38 12.97
N ARG A 5 8.67 -9.73 14.22
CA ARG A 5 7.35 -10.09 14.76
C ARG A 5 6.37 -8.93 14.62
N ASN A 6 6.75 -7.73 15.02
CA ASN A 6 5.91 -6.55 14.90
C ASN A 6 5.60 -6.21 13.44
N PHE A 7 6.57 -6.36 12.55
CA PHE A 7 6.38 -6.18 11.12
C PHE A 7 5.34 -7.17 10.55
N ARG A 8 5.43 -8.45 10.94
CA ARG A 8 4.44 -9.47 10.51
C ARG A 8 3.04 -9.12 11.01
N MET A 9 2.89 -8.77 12.26
CA MET A 9 1.60 -8.36 12.83
C MET A 9 1.01 -7.14 12.10
N GLN A 10 1.86 -6.18 11.72
CA GLN A 10 1.45 -5.00 10.96
C GLN A 10 1.02 -5.39 9.54
N ALA A 11 1.76 -6.26 8.85
CA ALA A 11 1.39 -6.76 7.54
C ALA A 11 0.04 -7.50 7.57
N ASP A 12 -0.18 -8.37 8.56
CA ASP A 12 -1.47 -9.06 8.79
C ASP A 12 -2.63 -8.08 9.00
N GLY A 13 -2.38 -7.00 9.72
CA GLY A 13 -3.36 -5.93 9.92
C GLY A 13 -3.69 -5.21 8.61
N LEU A 14 -2.68 -4.86 7.83
CA LEU A 14 -2.84 -4.13 6.56
C LEU A 14 -3.66 -4.90 5.53
N ILE A 15 -3.45 -6.22 5.41
CA ILE A 15 -4.21 -7.06 4.48
C ILE A 15 -5.72 -6.92 4.68
N ARG A 16 -6.17 -6.82 5.93
CA ARG A 16 -7.60 -6.73 6.28
C ARG A 16 -8.26 -5.44 5.81
N TYR A 17 -7.46 -4.40 5.59
CA TYR A 17 -7.92 -3.05 5.24
C TYR A 17 -7.55 -2.65 3.81
N GLN A 18 -7.01 -3.57 2.99
CA GLN A 18 -6.79 -3.30 1.59
C GLN A 18 -8.13 -3.24 0.86
N GLY A 19 -8.39 -2.13 0.16
CA GLY A 19 -9.59 -1.97 -0.66
C GLY A 19 -9.64 -2.94 -1.83
N ALA A 20 -10.83 -3.17 -2.39
CA ALA A 20 -11.06 -4.08 -3.50
C ALA A 20 -10.26 -3.70 -4.78
N ASN A 21 -9.87 -2.45 -4.92
CA ASN A 21 -9.02 -1.95 -6.00
C ASN A 21 -7.52 -1.94 -5.66
N GLY A 22 -7.13 -2.53 -4.52
CA GLY A 22 -5.76 -2.66 -4.07
C GLY A 22 -5.19 -1.48 -3.28
N LEU A 23 -5.87 -0.34 -3.25
CA LEU A 23 -5.44 0.84 -2.48
C LEU A 23 -5.84 0.73 -1.00
N TRP A 24 -5.13 1.48 -0.16
CA TRP A 24 -5.55 1.72 1.22
C TRP A 24 -6.12 3.13 1.36
N HIS A 25 -7.10 3.25 2.24
CA HIS A 25 -7.74 4.51 2.57
C HIS A 25 -6.89 5.35 3.52
N GLN A 26 -7.07 6.66 3.50
CA GLN A 26 -6.43 7.62 4.43
C GLN A 26 -6.69 7.23 5.90
N LEU A 27 -7.88 6.76 6.19
CA LEU A 27 -8.24 6.13 7.46
C LEU A 27 -8.51 4.65 7.18
N LEU A 28 -7.61 3.77 7.60
CA LEU A 28 -7.61 2.36 7.19
C LEU A 28 -8.93 1.64 7.45
N ASP A 29 -9.62 1.96 8.57
CA ASP A 29 -10.88 1.36 8.98
C ASP A 29 -12.13 2.13 8.50
N LYS A 30 -11.96 3.09 7.57
CA LYS A 30 -13.02 3.95 7.05
C LYS A 30 -13.02 3.92 5.52
N GLU A 31 -13.79 3.01 4.95
CA GLU A 31 -13.90 2.83 3.50
C GLU A 31 -14.49 4.04 2.77
N ASP A 32 -15.13 4.96 3.49
CA ASP A 32 -15.66 6.22 2.98
C ASP A 32 -14.63 7.36 3.00
N SER A 33 -13.44 7.15 3.57
CA SER A 33 -12.33 8.10 3.42
C SER A 33 -11.65 7.93 2.06
N TYR A 34 -10.93 8.96 1.59
CA TYR A 34 -10.28 8.87 0.28
C TYR A 34 -9.12 7.85 0.27
N GLU A 35 -8.86 7.28 -0.89
CA GLU A 35 -7.75 6.38 -1.15
C GLU A 35 -6.44 7.16 -1.27
N GLU A 36 -5.40 6.73 -0.58
CA GLU A 36 -4.15 7.46 -0.41
C GLU A 36 -2.98 6.71 -1.03
N ILE A 37 -2.27 7.35 -1.97
CA ILE A 37 -1.21 6.68 -2.74
C ILE A 37 0.09 6.52 -1.95
N THR A 38 0.43 7.46 -1.07
CA THR A 38 1.73 7.46 -0.37
C THR A 38 1.83 6.29 0.60
N GLY A 39 0.81 6.11 1.45
CA GLY A 39 0.71 4.97 2.36
C GLY A 39 0.63 3.66 1.60
N THR A 40 -0.20 3.62 0.54
CA THR A 40 -0.27 2.46 -0.34
C THR A 40 1.11 2.07 -0.87
N ALA A 41 1.88 3.02 -1.38
CA ALA A 41 3.23 2.77 -1.90
C ALA A 41 4.19 2.25 -0.80
N MET A 42 4.13 2.83 0.40
CA MET A 42 4.94 2.35 1.53
C MET A 42 4.58 0.91 1.91
N PHE A 43 3.30 0.55 1.91
CA PHE A 43 2.84 -0.81 2.21
C PHE A 43 3.27 -1.80 1.11
N VAL A 44 3.10 -1.44 -0.15
CA VAL A 44 3.57 -2.24 -1.30
C VAL A 44 5.08 -2.50 -1.17
N PHE A 45 5.88 -1.46 -0.97
CA PHE A 45 7.32 -1.58 -0.77
C PHE A 45 7.65 -2.51 0.41
N GLY A 46 7.05 -2.27 1.57
CA GLY A 46 7.33 -3.02 2.79
C GLY A 46 6.99 -4.50 2.64
N ILE A 47 5.81 -4.81 2.10
CA ILE A 47 5.35 -6.19 1.88
C ILE A 47 6.24 -6.91 0.85
N ALA A 48 6.50 -6.30 -0.31
CA ALA A 48 7.37 -6.89 -1.32
C ALA A 48 8.79 -7.16 -0.78
N ARG A 49 9.37 -6.18 -0.08
CA ARG A 49 10.66 -6.34 0.59
C ARG A 49 10.63 -7.45 1.64
N GLY A 50 9.57 -7.52 2.43
CA GLY A 50 9.37 -8.56 3.45
C GLY A 50 9.34 -9.96 2.87
N VAL A 51 8.68 -10.14 1.72
CA VAL A 51 8.68 -11.41 0.98
C VAL A 51 10.07 -11.73 0.43
N LYS A 52 10.72 -10.78 -0.23
CA LYS A 52 12.09 -10.97 -0.79
C LYS A 52 13.12 -11.33 0.28
N GLN A 53 12.97 -10.84 1.49
CA GLN A 53 13.87 -11.13 2.62
C GLN A 53 13.47 -12.38 3.42
N GLY A 54 12.38 -13.06 3.07
CA GLY A 54 11.87 -14.21 3.82
C GLY A 54 11.28 -13.84 5.20
N TRP A 55 10.98 -12.57 5.44
CA TRP A 55 10.33 -12.12 6.67
C TRP A 55 8.83 -12.37 6.66
N LEU A 56 8.20 -12.33 5.47
CA LEU A 56 6.81 -12.66 5.22
C LEU A 56 6.70 -13.94 4.38
N HIS A 57 5.56 -14.61 4.50
CA HIS A 57 5.24 -15.76 3.65
C HIS A 57 5.16 -15.30 2.17
N PRO A 58 5.58 -16.12 1.19
CA PRO A 58 5.53 -15.76 -0.22
C PRO A 58 4.18 -15.25 -0.72
N ASP A 59 3.08 -15.77 -0.19
CA ASP A 59 1.72 -15.38 -0.60
C ASP A 59 1.39 -13.89 -0.37
N TYR A 60 2.11 -13.23 0.55
CA TYR A 60 1.93 -11.78 0.75
C TYR A 60 2.27 -10.95 -0.49
N ILE A 61 2.99 -11.51 -1.45
CA ILE A 61 3.32 -10.80 -2.68
C ILE A 61 2.07 -10.41 -3.49
N TYR A 62 0.97 -11.14 -3.36
CA TYR A 62 -0.30 -10.78 -4.02
C TYR A 62 -0.84 -9.45 -3.53
N VAL A 63 -0.76 -9.21 -2.22
CA VAL A 63 -1.17 -7.93 -1.61
C VAL A 63 -0.37 -6.77 -2.21
N ALA A 64 0.94 -6.97 -2.40
CA ALA A 64 1.80 -5.97 -3.03
C ALA A 64 1.43 -5.75 -4.50
N TRP A 65 1.12 -6.81 -5.27
CA TRP A 65 0.70 -6.67 -6.67
C TRP A 65 -0.64 -5.98 -6.82
N GLU A 66 -1.63 -6.28 -5.97
CA GLU A 66 -2.91 -5.57 -5.98
C GLU A 66 -2.72 -4.09 -5.60
N GLY A 67 -1.88 -3.82 -4.59
CA GLY A 67 -1.50 -2.45 -4.24
C GLY A 67 -0.85 -1.70 -5.39
N LEU A 68 0.06 -2.34 -6.12
CA LEU A 68 0.70 -1.76 -7.31
C LEU A 68 -0.33 -1.44 -8.40
N LYS A 69 -1.27 -2.34 -8.68
CA LYS A 69 -2.36 -2.06 -9.63
C LYS A 69 -3.19 -0.85 -9.20
N GLY A 70 -3.54 -0.78 -7.93
CA GLY A 70 -4.24 0.37 -7.36
C GLY A 70 -3.44 1.67 -7.54
N MET A 71 -2.13 1.66 -7.27
CA MET A 71 -1.26 2.83 -7.46
C MET A 71 -1.32 3.36 -8.90
N PHE A 72 -1.34 2.49 -9.92
CA PHE A 72 -1.43 2.93 -11.31
C PHE A 72 -2.72 3.69 -11.63
N THR A 73 -3.80 3.51 -10.87
CA THR A 73 -5.03 4.30 -11.02
C THR A 73 -4.89 5.75 -10.55
N LYS A 74 -3.85 6.03 -9.76
CA LYS A 74 -3.54 7.37 -9.21
C LYS A 74 -2.37 8.04 -9.93
N ILE A 75 -1.81 7.41 -10.96
CA ILE A 75 -0.75 7.97 -11.81
C ILE A 75 -1.38 8.26 -13.19
N THR A 76 -1.27 9.50 -13.65
CA THR A 76 -1.84 9.88 -14.95
C THR A 76 -0.97 9.37 -16.11
N PRO A 77 -1.50 9.33 -17.35
CA PRO A 77 -0.69 8.97 -18.53
C PRO A 77 0.55 9.87 -18.74
N GLU A 78 0.49 11.11 -18.25
CA GLU A 78 1.60 12.08 -18.31
C GLU A 78 2.66 11.82 -17.20
N GLY A 79 2.37 10.90 -16.26
CA GLY A 79 3.24 10.54 -15.17
C GLY A 79 3.00 11.34 -13.87
N ASP A 80 1.94 12.13 -13.80
CA ASP A 80 1.59 12.85 -12.57
C ASP A 80 1.11 11.89 -11.49
N VAL A 81 1.63 12.01 -10.29
CA VAL A 81 1.20 11.27 -9.10
C VAL A 81 0.16 12.08 -8.34
N THR A 82 -1.04 11.53 -8.16
CA THR A 82 -2.18 12.19 -7.50
C THR A 82 -2.53 11.51 -6.19
N ALA A 83 -3.48 12.08 -5.43
CA ALA A 83 -3.97 11.54 -4.16
C ALA A 83 -2.88 11.39 -3.07
N ILE A 84 -1.91 12.30 -3.06
CA ILE A 84 -0.87 12.37 -2.03
C ILE A 84 -1.43 13.13 -0.83
N CYS A 85 -1.51 12.49 0.34
CA CYS A 85 -1.94 13.16 1.57
C CYS A 85 -0.97 14.25 1.98
N ALA A 86 -1.48 15.45 2.23
CA ALA A 86 -0.70 16.51 2.87
C ALA A 86 -0.21 16.07 4.27
N GLY A 87 0.90 16.65 4.71
CA GLY A 87 1.44 16.40 6.06
C GLY A 87 0.35 16.51 7.13
N THR A 88 0.26 15.51 8.02
CA THR A 88 -0.84 15.35 8.97
C THR A 88 -0.37 15.59 10.40
N GLY A 89 -0.92 16.61 11.06
CA GLY A 89 -0.73 16.84 12.50
C GLY A 89 -1.66 15.97 13.35
N ILE A 90 -1.57 16.13 14.66
CA ILE A 90 -2.44 15.45 15.63
C ILE A 90 -3.60 16.37 15.98
N MET A 91 -4.83 15.91 15.73
CA MET A 91 -6.06 16.65 16.05
C MET A 91 -7.09 15.69 16.68
N PRO A 92 -7.90 16.17 17.64
CA PRO A 92 -8.89 15.33 18.31
C PRO A 92 -10.10 14.99 17.44
N ALA A 93 -10.39 15.78 16.41
CA ALA A 93 -11.57 15.61 15.56
C ALA A 93 -11.27 14.66 14.39
N LEU A 94 -12.04 13.59 14.25
CA LEU A 94 -11.92 12.63 13.15
C LEU A 94 -12.13 13.31 11.78
N SER A 95 -13.00 14.31 11.70
CA SER A 95 -13.25 15.09 10.49
C SER A 95 -11.98 15.78 9.94
N PHE A 96 -11.00 16.11 10.80
CA PHE A 96 -9.73 16.64 10.36
C PHE A 96 -8.99 15.66 9.45
N TYR A 97 -9.02 14.37 9.77
CA TYR A 97 -8.32 13.34 9.00
C TYR A 97 -9.06 13.00 7.70
N TYR A 98 -10.41 12.99 7.71
CA TYR A 98 -11.21 12.84 6.50
C TYR A 98 -10.96 13.95 5.47
N ASN A 99 -10.74 15.18 5.94
CA ASN A 99 -10.62 16.37 5.10
C ASN A 99 -9.16 16.79 4.87
N ARG A 100 -8.19 15.87 4.99
CA ARG A 100 -6.82 16.21 4.66
C ARG A 100 -6.71 16.58 3.18
N PRO A 101 -6.00 17.68 2.85
CA PRO A 101 -5.75 18.04 1.46
C PRO A 101 -4.99 16.94 0.74
N GLN A 102 -5.32 16.76 -0.52
CA GLN A 102 -4.61 15.86 -1.43
C GLN A 102 -3.78 16.70 -2.41
N TRP A 103 -2.53 16.33 -2.55
CA TRP A 103 -1.60 17.02 -3.44
C TRP A 103 -1.30 16.17 -4.68
N LYS A 104 -0.76 16.85 -5.69
CA LYS A 104 -0.25 16.27 -6.92
C LYS A 104 1.23 16.56 -7.03
N ASN A 105 2.03 15.57 -7.41
CA ASN A 105 3.47 15.69 -7.64
C ASN A 105 4.23 16.28 -6.44
N ASP A 106 3.86 15.84 -5.24
CA ASP A 106 4.58 16.22 -4.04
C ASP A 106 5.68 15.19 -3.73
N PRO A 107 6.92 15.63 -3.42
CA PRO A 107 8.04 14.73 -3.15
C PRO A 107 7.79 13.74 -2.02
N MET A 108 6.93 14.07 -1.05
CA MET A 108 6.55 13.15 0.04
C MET A 108 5.79 11.92 -0.46
N GLY A 109 5.08 12.03 -1.58
CA GLY A 109 4.38 10.92 -2.22
C GLY A 109 5.18 10.29 -3.35
N GLU A 110 5.84 11.09 -4.19
CA GLU A 110 6.63 10.59 -5.32
C GLU A 110 7.77 9.67 -4.88
N GLY A 111 8.48 10.01 -3.80
CA GLY A 111 9.57 9.19 -3.27
C GLY A 111 9.13 7.76 -2.90
N PRO A 112 8.10 7.57 -2.06
CA PRO A 112 7.52 6.27 -1.79
C PRO A 112 7.03 5.52 -3.04
N VAL A 113 6.36 6.20 -3.97
CA VAL A 113 5.89 5.60 -5.23
C VAL A 113 7.04 5.03 -6.04
N LEU A 114 8.11 5.83 -6.26
CA LEU A 114 9.30 5.36 -6.97
C LEU A 114 9.95 4.17 -6.28
N ARG A 115 10.04 4.17 -4.96
CA ARG A 115 10.60 3.04 -4.21
C ARG A 115 9.77 1.77 -4.35
N ALA A 116 8.44 1.89 -4.32
CA ALA A 116 7.56 0.75 -4.53
C ALA A 116 7.70 0.19 -5.95
N LEU A 117 7.71 1.06 -6.96
CA LEU A 117 7.88 0.66 -8.35
C LEU A 117 9.21 -0.11 -8.56
N VAL A 118 10.32 0.44 -8.07
CA VAL A 118 11.65 -0.21 -8.15
C VAL A 118 11.65 -1.56 -7.44
N GLU A 119 11.06 -1.64 -6.24
CA GLU A 119 11.01 -2.90 -5.49
C GLU A 119 10.22 -3.99 -6.22
N MET A 120 9.14 -3.59 -6.92
CA MET A 120 8.28 -4.53 -7.63
C MET A 120 8.84 -5.00 -8.97
N ILE A 121 9.87 -4.35 -9.55
CA ILE A 121 10.53 -4.82 -10.79
C ILE A 121 11.04 -6.25 -10.64
N ASP A 122 11.68 -6.55 -9.50
CA ASP A 122 12.27 -7.85 -9.21
C ASP A 122 11.38 -8.73 -8.31
N ALA A 123 10.12 -8.35 -8.12
CA ALA A 123 9.19 -9.15 -7.32
C ALA A 123 8.77 -10.42 -8.06
N PRO A 124 8.51 -11.54 -7.35
CA PRO A 124 7.96 -12.76 -7.97
C PRO A 124 6.72 -12.44 -8.80
N LYS A 125 6.68 -12.94 -10.04
CA LYS A 125 5.59 -12.60 -10.96
C LYS A 125 4.28 -13.29 -10.57
N TYR A 126 3.19 -12.55 -10.70
CA TYR A 126 1.83 -12.99 -10.42
C TYR A 126 1.41 -14.29 -11.13
N THR A 127 1.96 -14.54 -12.34
CA THR A 127 1.65 -15.73 -13.17
C THR A 127 2.25 -17.04 -12.64
N GLU A 128 3.20 -16.98 -11.72
CA GLU A 128 3.88 -18.16 -11.17
C GLU A 128 3.13 -18.77 -9.97
N ILE A 129 2.12 -18.09 -9.48
CA ILE A 129 1.35 -18.47 -8.30
C ILE A 129 -0.13 -18.52 -8.68
N LYS A 130 -0.80 -19.66 -8.47
CA LYS A 130 -2.23 -19.82 -8.76
C LYS A 130 -3.05 -18.86 -7.90
N ALA A 131 -3.46 -17.75 -8.51
CA ALA A 131 -3.89 -16.52 -7.85
C ALA A 131 -5.17 -16.62 -6.97
N GLU A 132 -6.19 -17.35 -7.41
CA GLU A 132 -7.51 -17.29 -6.76
C GLU A 132 -7.64 -18.11 -5.47
N GLN A 133 -6.87 -19.19 -5.31
CA GLN A 133 -7.01 -20.08 -4.14
C GLN A 133 -6.15 -19.68 -2.93
N GLN A 134 -5.17 -18.80 -3.10
CA GLN A 134 -4.22 -18.45 -2.05
C GLN A 134 -4.51 -17.10 -1.40
N TYR A 135 -5.02 -16.13 -2.16
CA TYR A 135 -5.39 -14.81 -1.63
C TYR A 135 -6.52 -14.88 -0.58
N ASP A 136 -7.51 -15.75 -0.82
CA ASP A 136 -8.62 -15.99 0.12
C ASP A 136 -8.20 -16.70 1.42
N LYS A 137 -7.02 -17.34 1.43
CA LYS A 137 -6.48 -17.98 2.64
C LYS A 137 -5.72 -17.03 3.56
N ILE A 138 -5.32 -15.86 3.05
CA ILE A 138 -4.59 -14.83 3.81
C ILE A 138 -5.57 -13.82 4.41
N LYS A 139 -6.70 -13.55 3.75
CA LYS A 139 -7.81 -12.73 4.27
C LYS A 139 -8.70 -13.51 5.22
#